data_33d19be7eff154f4f4cca677696f633b
#
_entry.id   33d19be7eff154f4f4cca677696f633b
#
_cell.length_a   1.000
_cell.length_b   1.000
_cell.length_c   1.000
_cell.angle_alpha   90.00
_cell.angle_beta   90.00
_cell.angle_gamma   90.00
#
_symmetry.space_group_name_H-M   'P 1'
#
loop_
_entity.id
_entity.type
_entity.pdbx_description
1 polymer ?
#
loop_
_entity_poly.entity_id
_entity_poly.type
_entity_poly.pdbx_seq_one_letter_code
_entity_poly.pdbx_strand_id
1 'polypeptide(L)'
;MVLTNYGKSGFPLYLGGNLYTKGTEKYKDETDSEQNASLNPGPKIVEKDGAAYLEITLDNSLSDVKTRQIDTEMLGPARITGQAFDKADGTPLVIDKDYRGRSRGASNPTPGPFENPGSGRLSIEVWK
;
A
#
# COMPACT_ATOMS: atom_id res chain seq x y z
N MET A 1 10.23 3.96 -20.42
CA MET A 1 9.21 3.83 -19.40
C MET A 1 8.86 5.18 -18.77
N VAL A 2 7.60 5.40 -18.47
CA VAL A 2 7.02 6.70 -18.10
C VAL A 2 7.58 7.27 -16.79
N LEU A 3 7.86 6.45 -15.78
CA LEU A 3 8.30 6.90 -14.45
C LEU A 3 9.60 7.71 -14.45
N THR A 4 10.55 7.40 -15.34
CA THR A 4 11.83 8.12 -15.44
C THR A 4 11.65 9.60 -15.83
N ASN A 5 10.53 9.93 -16.47
CA ASN A 5 10.25 11.30 -16.89
C ASN A 5 9.71 12.16 -15.73
N TYR A 6 9.03 11.55 -14.76
CA TYR A 6 8.51 12.26 -13.58
C TYR A 6 9.62 12.76 -12.67
N GLY A 7 10.70 12.00 -12.48
CA GLY A 7 11.85 12.42 -11.67
C GLY A 7 12.60 13.64 -12.21
N LYS A 8 12.36 14.01 -13.49
CA LYS A 8 12.96 15.18 -14.14
C LYS A 8 11.98 16.35 -14.29
N SER A 9 10.72 16.14 -13.96
CA SER A 9 9.68 17.15 -14.09
C SER A 9 9.63 18.07 -12.87
N GLY A 10 9.00 19.22 -13.02
CA GLY A 10 8.64 20.06 -11.88
C GLY A 10 7.61 19.43 -10.94
N PHE A 11 7.12 18.23 -11.25
CA PHE A 11 6.16 17.43 -10.47
C PHE A 11 6.79 16.10 -10.09
N PRO A 12 7.64 16.06 -9.05
CA PRO A 12 8.34 14.84 -8.66
C PRO A 12 7.37 13.74 -8.25
N LEU A 13 7.76 12.50 -8.56
CA LEU A 13 7.06 11.30 -8.12
C LEU A 13 7.68 10.82 -6.81
N TYR A 14 6.85 10.62 -5.80
CA TYR A 14 7.23 10.03 -4.52
C TYR A 14 6.66 8.61 -4.45
N LEU A 15 7.53 7.65 -4.26
CA LEU A 15 7.19 6.23 -4.07
C LEU A 15 7.93 5.72 -2.84
N GLY A 16 7.27 4.89 -2.05
CA GLY A 16 7.88 4.27 -0.88
C GLY A 16 6.96 3.26 -0.21
N GLY A 17 7.56 2.41 0.65
CA GLY A 17 6.81 1.47 1.44
C GLY A 17 6.14 0.34 0.64
N ASN A 18 6.73 -0.09 -0.48
CA ASN A 18 6.20 -1.17 -1.31
C ASN A 18 6.98 -2.48 -1.14
N LEU A 19 6.29 -3.61 -1.29
CA LEU A 19 6.90 -4.92 -1.43
C LEU A 19 6.82 -5.39 -2.87
N TYR A 20 7.98 -5.61 -3.50
CA TYR A 20 8.12 -6.13 -4.84
C TYR A 20 8.41 -7.63 -4.80
N THR A 21 7.66 -8.42 -5.56
CA THR A 21 7.73 -9.88 -5.52
C THR A 21 7.90 -10.47 -6.91
N LYS A 22 8.26 -11.75 -7.00
CA LYS A 22 8.33 -12.53 -8.24
C LYS A 22 9.14 -11.83 -9.35
N GLY A 23 10.30 -11.24 -8.99
CA GLY A 23 11.21 -10.61 -9.95
C GLY A 23 10.76 -9.25 -10.47
N THR A 24 9.75 -8.63 -9.87
CA THR A 24 9.47 -7.21 -10.11
C THR A 24 10.53 -6.34 -9.44
N GLU A 25 10.84 -5.21 -10.06
CA GLU A 25 11.89 -4.31 -9.59
C GLU A 25 11.29 -3.00 -9.08
N LYS A 26 11.88 -2.47 -8.01
CA LYS A 26 11.50 -1.15 -7.49
C LYS A 26 12.01 -0.03 -8.42
N TYR A 27 11.35 1.11 -8.35
CA TYR A 27 11.87 2.31 -8.99
C TYR A 27 13.16 2.77 -8.29
N LYS A 28 14.15 3.22 -9.06
CA LYS A 28 15.52 3.52 -8.56
C LYS A 28 15.57 4.56 -7.43
N ASP A 29 14.65 5.51 -7.44
CA ASP A 29 14.56 6.61 -6.46
C ASP A 29 13.50 6.33 -5.37
N GLU A 30 12.99 5.10 -5.28
CA GLU A 30 12.02 4.69 -4.29
C GLU A 30 12.68 4.38 -2.94
N THR A 31 12.05 4.83 -1.87
CA THR A 31 12.53 4.66 -0.49
C THR A 31 11.71 3.63 0.28
N ASP A 32 12.30 3.05 1.33
CA ASP A 32 11.61 2.20 2.31
C ASP A 32 10.86 1.00 1.70
N SER A 33 11.29 0.55 0.52
CA SER A 33 10.68 -0.57 -0.20
C SER A 33 11.58 -1.79 -0.21
N GLU A 34 10.97 -2.96 -0.12
CA GLU A 34 11.66 -4.25 -0.09
C GLU A 34 11.42 -5.05 -1.37
N GLN A 35 12.35 -5.95 -1.68
CA GLN A 35 12.25 -6.88 -2.81
C GLN A 35 12.39 -8.33 -2.31
N ASN A 36 11.39 -9.15 -2.60
CA ASN A 36 11.44 -10.59 -2.38
C ASN A 36 11.16 -11.33 -3.70
N ALA A 37 12.20 -11.55 -4.49
CA ALA A 37 12.07 -12.19 -5.79
C ALA A 37 11.60 -13.67 -5.71
N SER A 38 11.82 -14.33 -4.58
CA SER A 38 11.42 -15.73 -4.36
C SER A 38 9.93 -15.86 -4.00
N LEU A 39 9.30 -14.83 -3.46
CA LEU A 39 7.88 -14.86 -3.13
C LEU A 39 7.04 -14.74 -4.41
N ASN A 40 6.19 -15.73 -4.65
CA ASN A 40 5.15 -15.68 -5.67
C ASN A 40 3.78 -15.58 -5.00
N PRO A 41 3.19 -14.39 -4.88
CA PRO A 41 1.90 -14.23 -4.21
C PRO A 41 0.76 -14.94 -4.92
N GLY A 42 0.79 -15.07 -6.24
CA GLY A 42 -0.22 -15.75 -7.04
C GLY A 42 -1.66 -15.34 -6.74
N PRO A 43 -1.99 -14.03 -6.72
CA PRO A 43 -3.31 -13.57 -6.30
C PRO A 43 -4.40 -14.07 -7.24
N LYS A 44 -5.52 -14.52 -6.66
CA LYS A 44 -6.71 -14.96 -7.40
C LYS A 44 -7.96 -14.47 -6.68
N ILE A 45 -8.99 -14.11 -7.43
CA ILE A 45 -10.34 -13.93 -6.89
C ILE A 45 -11.12 -15.22 -7.09
N VAL A 46 -11.74 -15.69 -6.02
CA VAL A 46 -12.58 -16.90 -6.00
C VAL A 46 -13.95 -16.53 -5.45
N GLU A 47 -14.97 -16.78 -6.25
CA GLU A 47 -16.36 -16.60 -5.81
C GLU A 47 -16.87 -17.90 -5.18
N LYS A 48 -17.44 -17.79 -3.99
CA LYS A 48 -18.01 -18.92 -3.24
C LYS A 48 -19.15 -18.45 -2.34
N ASP A 49 -20.26 -19.16 -2.38
CA ASP A 49 -21.42 -18.94 -1.50
C ASP A 49 -21.93 -17.46 -1.51
N GLY A 50 -21.84 -16.80 -2.67
CA GLY A 50 -22.29 -15.41 -2.84
C GLY A 50 -21.31 -14.36 -2.33
N ALA A 51 -20.10 -14.75 -1.95
CA ALA A 51 -19.02 -13.88 -1.53
C ALA A 51 -17.80 -14.04 -2.45
N ALA A 52 -16.94 -13.01 -2.52
CA ALA A 52 -15.66 -13.08 -3.22
C ALA A 52 -14.49 -13.08 -2.24
N TYR A 53 -13.53 -13.94 -2.52
CA TYR A 53 -12.33 -14.13 -1.70
C TYR A 53 -11.07 -13.87 -2.52
N LEU A 54 -10.13 -13.12 -1.94
CA LEU A 54 -8.75 -13.05 -2.45
C LEU A 54 -7.97 -14.23 -1.88
N GLU A 55 -7.59 -15.17 -2.74
CA GLU A 55 -6.57 -16.15 -2.43
C GLU A 55 -5.19 -15.58 -2.75
N ILE A 56 -4.26 -15.60 -1.79
CA ILE A 56 -2.93 -15.05 -1.95
C ILE A 56 -1.95 -15.79 -1.03
N THR A 57 -0.69 -15.90 -1.45
CA THR A 57 0.39 -16.41 -0.60
C THR A 57 1.29 -15.27 -0.18
N LEU A 58 1.47 -15.09 1.13
CA LEU A 58 2.34 -14.08 1.71
C LEU A 58 3.36 -14.73 2.65
N ASP A 59 4.43 -14.03 2.93
CA ASP A 59 5.43 -14.41 3.92
C ASP A 59 5.78 -13.23 4.83
N ASN A 60 6.78 -13.40 5.68
CA ASN A 60 7.16 -12.39 6.66
C ASN A 60 7.83 -11.15 6.05
N SER A 61 8.23 -11.17 4.77
CA SER A 61 8.84 -10.01 4.10
C SER A 61 7.93 -8.78 4.07
N LEU A 62 6.61 -8.99 4.22
CA LEU A 62 5.67 -7.89 4.37
C LEU A 62 5.94 -7.04 5.63
N SER A 63 6.46 -7.66 6.69
CA SER A 63 6.79 -7.00 7.95
C SER A 63 8.11 -6.24 7.91
N ASP A 64 8.96 -6.51 6.92
CA ASP A 64 10.27 -5.87 6.76
C ASP A 64 10.14 -4.51 6.07
N VAL A 65 9.02 -4.27 5.38
CA VAL A 65 8.76 -3.01 4.69
C VAL A 65 8.47 -1.90 5.71
N LYS A 66 9.21 -0.82 5.60
CA LYS A 66 8.99 0.37 6.43
C LYS A 66 7.91 1.26 5.81
N THR A 67 6.90 1.54 6.60
CA THR A 67 5.78 2.37 6.16
C THR A 67 5.46 3.45 7.19
N ARG A 68 4.67 4.42 6.78
CA ARG A 68 4.10 5.46 7.65
C ARG A 68 2.61 5.53 7.45
N GLN A 69 1.89 5.90 8.49
CA GLN A 69 0.49 6.24 8.34
C GLN A 69 0.36 7.44 7.40
N ILE A 70 -0.56 7.36 6.46
CA ILE A 70 -0.83 8.45 5.52
C ILE A 70 -1.82 9.40 6.19
N ASP A 71 -1.41 10.67 6.32
CA ASP A 71 -2.22 11.73 6.87
C ASP A 71 -2.03 13.05 6.09
N THR A 72 -2.80 14.07 6.43
CA THR A 72 -2.73 15.40 5.82
C THR A 72 -1.31 15.99 5.90
N GLU A 73 -0.62 15.84 7.03
CA GLU A 73 0.73 16.40 7.23
C GLU A 73 1.75 15.70 6.32
N MET A 74 1.71 14.36 6.27
CA MET A 74 2.60 13.57 5.40
C MET A 74 2.40 13.90 3.92
N LEU A 75 1.15 14.07 3.48
CA LEU A 75 0.83 14.41 2.10
C LEU A 75 1.28 15.83 1.73
N GLY A 76 1.29 16.73 2.70
CA GLY A 76 1.57 18.14 2.48
C GLY A 76 0.50 18.83 1.61
N PRO A 77 0.71 20.08 1.20
CA PRO A 77 -0.24 20.79 0.36
C PRO A 77 -0.19 20.33 -1.09
N ALA A 78 -1.35 20.29 -1.73
CA ALA A 78 -1.47 20.07 -3.16
C ALA A 78 -0.68 21.14 -3.93
N ARG A 79 0.24 20.70 -4.79
CA ARG A 79 1.28 21.56 -5.36
C ARG A 79 0.76 22.73 -6.21
N ILE A 80 -0.39 22.56 -6.87
CA ILE A 80 -0.95 23.60 -7.74
C ILE A 80 -1.87 24.53 -6.95
N THR A 81 -2.75 23.97 -6.13
CA THR A 81 -3.77 24.76 -5.41
C THR A 81 -3.31 25.26 -4.05
N GLY A 82 -2.25 24.67 -3.47
CA GLY A 82 -1.81 24.95 -2.11
C GLY A 82 -2.74 24.42 -1.01
N GLN A 83 -3.79 23.71 -1.38
CA GLN A 83 -4.76 23.19 -0.42
C GLN A 83 -4.27 21.91 0.25
N ALA A 84 -4.61 21.71 1.51
CA ALA A 84 -4.38 20.49 2.24
C ALA A 84 -5.24 19.33 1.69
N PHE A 85 -4.78 18.09 1.89
CA PHE A 85 -5.57 16.89 1.64
C PHE A 85 -6.37 16.55 2.89
N ASP A 86 -7.52 17.20 3.05
CA ASP A 86 -8.41 17.02 4.20
C ASP A 86 -9.64 16.16 3.83
N LYS A 87 -10.37 15.73 4.87
CA LYS A 87 -11.68 15.11 4.70
C LYS A 87 -12.70 16.13 4.19
N ALA A 88 -13.84 15.65 3.70
CA ALA A 88 -14.90 16.50 3.17
C ALA A 88 -15.49 17.48 4.20
N ASP A 89 -15.36 17.19 5.48
CA ASP A 89 -15.79 18.05 6.59
C ASP A 89 -14.72 19.07 7.03
N GLY A 90 -13.58 19.12 6.35
CA GLY A 90 -12.46 20.02 6.65
C GLY A 90 -11.55 19.55 7.79
N THR A 91 -11.77 18.35 8.35
CA THR A 91 -10.86 17.80 9.35
C THR A 91 -9.66 17.11 8.68
N PRO A 92 -8.51 16.99 9.36
CA PRO A 92 -7.35 16.31 8.82
C PRO A 92 -7.65 14.88 8.37
N LEU A 93 -7.16 14.53 7.18
CA LEU A 93 -7.20 13.15 6.69
C LEU A 93 -6.24 12.28 7.51
N VAL A 94 -6.70 11.12 7.92
CA VAL A 94 -5.87 10.03 8.44
C VAL A 94 -6.38 8.71 7.85
N ILE A 95 -5.49 7.92 7.23
CA ILE A 95 -5.82 6.58 6.75
C ILE A 95 -5.47 5.58 7.85
N ASP A 96 -6.35 5.48 8.83
CA ASP A 96 -6.20 4.66 10.04
C ASP A 96 -6.97 3.33 9.99
N LYS A 97 -7.60 3.03 8.84
CA LYS A 97 -8.34 1.79 8.63
C LYS A 97 -7.83 1.04 7.41
N ASP A 98 -7.83 -0.28 7.49
CA ASP A 98 -7.58 -1.16 6.37
C ASP A 98 -8.86 -1.35 5.52
N TYR A 99 -8.77 -2.10 4.42
CA TYR A 99 -9.90 -2.39 3.54
C TYR A 99 -11.08 -3.04 4.29
N ARG A 100 -10.84 -3.78 5.36
CA ARG A 100 -11.86 -4.44 6.19
C ARG A 100 -12.34 -3.60 7.38
N GLY A 101 -11.92 -2.34 7.46
CA GLY A 101 -12.25 -1.44 8.55
C GLY A 101 -11.48 -1.69 9.85
N ARG A 102 -10.44 -2.55 9.85
CA ARG A 102 -9.58 -2.77 11.01
C ARG A 102 -8.61 -1.62 11.17
N SER A 103 -8.27 -1.28 12.41
CA SER A 103 -7.33 -0.21 12.69
C SER A 103 -5.92 -0.57 12.19
N ARG A 104 -5.26 0.39 11.55
CA ARG A 104 -3.86 0.32 11.14
C ARG A 104 -2.93 0.76 12.25
N GLY A 105 -1.73 0.21 12.26
CA GLY A 105 -0.65 0.70 13.12
C GLY A 105 -0.32 2.16 12.84
N ALA A 106 -0.17 2.97 13.90
CA ALA A 106 0.14 4.39 13.73
C ALA A 106 1.58 4.66 13.25
N SER A 107 2.53 3.80 13.61
CA SER A 107 3.96 4.01 13.30
C SER A 107 4.47 3.20 12.12
N ASN A 108 3.93 2.02 11.88
CA ASN A 108 4.37 1.14 10.79
C ASN A 108 3.20 0.26 10.33
N PRO A 109 2.17 0.82 9.67
CA PRO A 109 1.05 0.03 9.16
C PRO A 109 1.54 -0.97 8.12
N THR A 110 0.90 -2.12 8.03
CA THR A 110 1.22 -3.12 7.01
C THR A 110 1.01 -2.54 5.61
N PRO A 111 1.97 -2.67 4.67
CA PRO A 111 1.77 -2.21 3.30
C PRO A 111 0.62 -2.94 2.62
N GLY A 112 -0.08 -2.24 1.74
CA GLY A 112 -1.22 -2.80 1.01
C GLY A 112 -2.56 -2.66 1.73
N PRO A 113 -3.59 -3.39 1.28
CA PRO A 113 -4.97 -3.14 1.70
C PRO A 113 -5.36 -3.74 3.05
N PHE A 114 -4.58 -4.68 3.60
CA PHE A 114 -4.92 -5.41 4.82
C PHE A 114 -3.89 -5.20 5.90
N GLU A 115 -4.35 -4.86 7.10
CA GLU A 115 -3.50 -4.77 8.28
C GLU A 115 -3.28 -6.17 8.88
N ASN A 116 -2.01 -6.57 9.04
CA ASN A 116 -1.61 -7.86 9.59
C ASN A 116 -2.39 -9.05 8.97
N PRO A 117 -2.30 -9.26 7.66
CA PRO A 117 -3.07 -10.31 6.98
C PRO A 117 -2.62 -11.72 7.39
N GLY A 118 -1.41 -11.87 7.95
CA GLY A 118 -0.78 -13.14 8.23
C GLY A 118 0.18 -13.58 7.13
N SER A 119 0.70 -14.80 7.26
CA SER A 119 1.61 -15.44 6.30
C SER A 119 1.11 -16.81 5.88
N GLY A 120 1.69 -17.38 4.81
CA GLY A 120 1.25 -18.63 4.18
C GLY A 120 0.20 -18.39 3.10
N ARG A 121 -0.55 -19.44 2.78
CA ARG A 121 -1.68 -19.35 1.84
C ARG A 121 -2.91 -18.83 2.57
N LEU A 122 -3.39 -17.69 2.14
CA LEU A 122 -4.51 -16.96 2.75
C LEU A 122 -5.72 -16.97 1.81
N SER A 123 -6.91 -16.98 2.42
CA SER A 123 -8.19 -16.74 1.76
C SER A 123 -8.90 -15.62 2.52
N ILE A 124 -8.96 -14.44 1.92
CA ILE A 124 -9.45 -13.21 2.56
C ILE A 124 -10.76 -12.81 1.88
N GLU A 125 -11.86 -12.77 2.64
CA GLU A 125 -13.12 -12.24 2.12
C GLU A 125 -12.94 -10.77 1.75
N VAL A 126 -13.23 -10.42 0.49
CA VAL A 126 -13.09 -9.05 -0.05
C VAL A 126 -14.41 -8.47 -0.53
N TRP A 127 -15.44 -9.28 -0.67
CA TRP A 127 -16.77 -8.84 -1.08
C TRP A 127 -17.82 -9.80 -0.55
N LYS A 128 -19.00 -9.26 -0.11
CA LYS A 128 -20.19 -10.01 0.28
C LYS A 128 -21.45 -9.32 -0.19
#